data_1e20dd27f3dba239c41bc0c99998b163
#
_entry.id   1e20dd27f3dba239c41bc0c99998b163
#
_cell.length_a   1.000
_cell.length_b   1.000
_cell.length_c   1.000
_cell.angle_alpha   90.00
_cell.angle_beta   90.00
_cell.angle_gamma   90.00
#
_symmetry.space_group_name_H-M   'P 1'
#
loop_
_entity.id
_entity.type
_entity.pdbx_description
1 polymer ?
#
loop_
_entity_poly.entity_id
_entity_poly.type
_entity_poly.pdbx_seq_one_letter_code
_entity_poly.pdbx_strand_id
1 'polypeptide(L)'
;MNKQVTLALDVMSAESDPLSSVQAALKLISVDESVNLHLIGNEEKIKEYLPGRIDDRLSIRHTEEVITMKDSPMDVLRRKKKSSMRLAVEMVANNKADACISSGNTGALLAISKYLLKTIPNISRPALAKSIPTIKSFTYMLDLGANSNCTAEQLLEFAKMGSVIAREIKNIKEPRICLLNIGHERIKGHEVIKEAATLLEQSDLNYIGFIEGNYIVEDYADVVVTDGFTGNIAVKTMEGSINMLNGFISDAFNSNPYNKIASFIAKPALNEFKSRIDPRRFNGGLLLGLNGVVVKSHGASDSFGFYHALLSAIDEVEKDIIKKLISAS
;
A
#
# COMPACT_ATOMS: atom_id res chain seq x y z
N MET A 1 5.06 27.42 -1.48
CA MET A 1 4.24 26.98 -0.34
C MET A 1 3.86 25.54 -0.64
N ASN A 2 4.24 24.58 0.21
CA ASN A 2 3.77 23.20 0.05
C ASN A 2 2.24 23.20 0.17
N LYS A 3 1.57 22.39 -0.64
CA LYS A 3 0.12 22.20 -0.58
C LYS A 3 -0.22 21.62 0.79
N GLN A 4 -1.17 22.21 1.49
CA GLN A 4 -1.65 21.64 2.74
C GLN A 4 -2.39 20.34 2.45
N VAL A 5 -1.97 19.25 3.11
CA VAL A 5 -2.55 17.90 2.93
C VAL A 5 -3.32 17.49 4.17
N THR A 6 -4.56 17.04 3.99
CA THR A 6 -5.41 16.57 5.09
C THR A 6 -5.63 15.06 4.96
N LEU A 7 -5.25 14.29 5.99
CA LEU A 7 -5.39 12.83 6.00
C LEU A 7 -6.46 12.38 7.00
N ALA A 8 -7.30 11.43 6.59
CA ALA A 8 -8.30 10.75 7.42
C ALA A 8 -7.78 9.37 7.82
N LEU A 9 -7.53 9.14 9.10
CA LEU A 9 -6.93 7.93 9.64
C LEU A 9 -7.98 7.06 10.34
N ASP A 10 -8.22 5.87 9.82
CA ASP A 10 -8.94 4.82 10.53
C ASP A 10 -8.01 4.21 11.59
N VAL A 11 -8.16 4.65 12.84
CA VAL A 11 -7.30 4.23 13.96
C VAL A 11 -7.86 3.07 14.78
N MET A 12 -9.02 2.52 14.38
CA MET A 12 -9.67 1.40 15.06
C MET A 12 -9.61 0.10 14.26
N SER A 13 -8.64 -0.03 13.38
CA SER A 13 -8.48 -1.21 12.53
C SER A 13 -8.13 -2.46 13.34
N ALA A 14 -8.76 -3.54 13.02
CA ALA A 14 -9.10 -4.72 13.78
C ALA A 14 -7.97 -5.54 14.46
N GLU A 15 -6.70 -5.35 14.16
CA GLU A 15 -5.62 -6.20 14.69
C GLU A 15 -4.63 -5.43 15.58
N SER A 16 -4.65 -4.11 15.55
CA SER A 16 -3.74 -3.28 16.34
C SER A 16 -4.50 -2.32 17.27
N ASP A 17 -3.94 -2.11 18.44
CA ASP A 17 -4.27 -1.01 19.31
C ASP A 17 -4.11 0.32 18.56
N PRO A 18 -4.97 1.33 18.79
CA PRO A 18 -4.82 2.68 18.24
C PRO A 18 -3.44 3.30 18.45
N LEU A 19 -2.67 2.84 19.43
CA LEU A 19 -1.33 3.30 19.77
C LEU A 19 -0.43 3.48 18.56
N SER A 20 -0.31 2.45 17.69
CA SER A 20 0.61 2.50 16.55
C SER A 20 0.26 3.60 15.55
N SER A 21 -1.02 3.77 15.23
CA SER A 21 -1.49 4.81 14.31
C SER A 21 -1.43 6.20 14.91
N VAL A 22 -1.76 6.34 16.21
CA VAL A 22 -1.64 7.64 16.93
C VAL A 22 -0.19 8.08 17.05
N GLN A 23 0.74 7.18 17.40
CA GLN A 23 2.18 7.51 17.45
C GLN A 23 2.74 7.92 16.08
N ALA A 24 2.33 7.23 15.00
CA ALA A 24 2.72 7.60 13.65
C ALA A 24 2.16 8.99 13.27
N ALA A 25 0.93 9.28 13.63
CA ALA A 25 0.29 10.58 13.42
C ALA A 25 1.04 11.71 14.17
N LEU A 26 1.36 11.51 15.44
CA LEU A 26 2.11 12.48 16.25
C LEU A 26 3.51 12.73 15.68
N LYS A 27 4.18 11.65 15.24
CA LYS A 27 5.49 11.78 14.58
C LYS A 27 5.38 12.61 13.30
N LEU A 28 4.36 12.37 12.46
CA LEU A 28 4.18 13.10 11.21
C LEU A 28 3.96 14.60 11.47
N ILE A 29 3.04 14.95 12.36
CA ILE A 29 2.78 16.35 12.73
C ILE A 29 4.02 17.06 13.29
N SER A 30 4.88 16.33 14.01
CA SER A 30 6.10 16.92 14.59
C SER A 30 7.18 17.27 13.56
N VAL A 31 7.14 16.67 12.37
CA VAL A 31 8.17 16.85 11.32
C VAL A 31 7.65 17.56 10.07
N ASP A 32 6.33 17.63 9.90
CA ASP A 32 5.70 18.25 8.72
C ASP A 32 4.58 19.21 9.14
N GLU A 33 4.80 20.51 8.91
CA GLU A 33 3.85 21.57 9.24
C GLU A 33 2.71 21.72 8.22
N SER A 34 2.83 21.10 7.05
CA SER A 34 1.85 21.20 5.96
C SER A 34 0.72 20.16 6.07
N VAL A 35 0.75 19.27 7.09
CA VAL A 35 -0.20 18.17 7.23
C VAL A 35 -1.23 18.42 8.33
N ASN A 36 -2.51 18.16 8.03
CA ASN A 36 -3.61 18.05 9.00
C ASN A 36 -4.06 16.60 9.11
N LEU A 37 -4.46 16.18 10.30
CA LEU A 37 -4.87 14.82 10.57
C LEU A 37 -6.25 14.74 11.26
N HIS A 38 -7.09 13.85 10.76
CA HIS A 38 -8.33 13.44 11.41
C HIS A 38 -8.18 12.01 11.91
N LEU A 39 -8.13 11.80 13.22
CA LEU A 39 -8.13 10.48 13.83
C LEU A 39 -9.57 10.02 14.04
N ILE A 40 -9.95 8.89 13.42
CA ILE A 40 -11.33 8.41 13.45
C ILE A 40 -11.41 7.10 14.23
N GLY A 41 -12.08 7.12 15.37
CA GLY A 41 -12.20 5.98 16.27
C GLY A 41 -12.75 6.35 17.65
N ASN A 42 -12.57 5.46 18.62
CA ASN A 42 -12.97 5.73 19.98
C ASN A 42 -12.13 6.84 20.61
N GLU A 43 -12.76 7.95 20.93
CA GLU A 43 -12.11 9.17 21.40
C GLU A 43 -11.35 8.97 22.73
N GLU A 44 -11.92 8.20 23.66
CA GLU A 44 -11.30 7.91 24.95
C GLU A 44 -10.00 7.14 24.75
N LYS A 45 -10.02 6.07 23.94
CA LYS A 45 -8.83 5.29 23.61
C LYS A 45 -7.77 6.11 22.88
N ILE A 46 -8.19 6.97 21.95
CA ILE A 46 -7.25 7.85 21.23
C ILE A 46 -6.58 8.82 22.22
N LYS A 47 -7.36 9.43 23.13
CA LYS A 47 -6.84 10.38 24.11
C LYS A 47 -5.84 9.79 25.10
N GLU A 48 -5.91 8.50 25.41
CA GLU A 48 -4.93 7.80 26.23
C GLU A 48 -3.49 7.91 25.69
N TYR A 49 -3.35 8.01 24.35
CA TYR A 49 -2.06 8.07 23.67
C TYR A 49 -1.65 9.45 23.19
N LEU A 50 -2.51 10.47 23.39
CA LEU A 50 -2.19 11.84 23.01
C LEU A 50 -1.49 12.58 24.16
N PRO A 51 -0.59 13.52 23.86
CA PRO A 51 -0.04 14.43 24.86
C PRO A 51 -1.16 15.34 25.40
N GLY A 52 -0.96 15.89 26.61
CA GLY A 52 -1.97 16.72 27.28
C GLY A 52 -2.42 17.97 26.47
N ARG A 53 -1.54 18.52 25.64
CA ARG A 53 -1.88 19.56 24.65
C ARG A 53 -1.90 18.94 23.26
N ILE A 54 -3.04 18.98 22.62
CA ILE A 54 -3.24 18.48 21.23
C ILE A 54 -2.87 19.61 20.28
N ASP A 55 -2.14 19.29 19.22
CA ASP A 55 -1.83 20.20 18.11
C ASP A 55 -3.14 20.56 17.35
N ASP A 56 -3.32 21.84 17.02
CA ASP A 56 -4.53 22.34 16.36
C ASP A 56 -4.77 21.69 14.97
N ARG A 57 -3.74 21.11 14.36
CA ARG A 57 -3.78 20.36 13.10
C ARG A 57 -4.31 18.92 13.25
N LEU A 58 -4.51 18.46 14.49
CA LEU A 58 -5.02 17.15 14.79
C LEU A 58 -6.42 17.24 15.38
N SER A 59 -7.37 16.55 14.78
CA SER A 59 -8.74 16.47 15.28
C SER A 59 -9.18 15.02 15.45
N ILE A 60 -10.15 14.78 16.33
CA ILE A 60 -10.72 13.46 16.59
C ILE A 60 -12.16 13.44 16.11
N ARG A 61 -12.53 12.41 15.36
CA ARG A 61 -13.92 12.08 15.04
C ARG A 61 -14.30 10.80 15.74
N HIS A 62 -15.14 10.91 16.75
CA HIS A 62 -15.54 9.78 17.58
C HIS A 62 -16.43 8.79 16.83
N THR A 63 -16.13 7.49 17.01
CA THR A 63 -17.00 6.36 16.73
C THR A 63 -16.56 5.12 17.49
N GLU A 64 -17.52 4.27 17.85
CA GLU A 64 -17.24 2.98 18.49
C GLU A 64 -17.35 1.80 17.52
N GLU A 65 -17.94 2.03 16.33
CA GLU A 65 -18.20 0.96 15.38
C GLU A 65 -16.93 0.57 14.62
N VAL A 66 -16.52 -0.68 14.75
CA VAL A 66 -15.30 -1.25 14.16
C VAL A 66 -15.63 -2.32 13.15
N ILE A 67 -14.89 -2.37 12.05
CA ILE A 67 -14.90 -3.47 11.10
C ILE A 67 -13.80 -4.46 11.50
N THR A 68 -14.17 -5.72 11.67
CA THR A 68 -13.25 -6.81 12.03
C THR A 68 -12.78 -7.56 10.78
N MET A 69 -11.73 -8.38 10.91
CA MET A 69 -11.24 -9.23 9.81
C MET A 69 -12.25 -10.31 9.38
N LYS A 70 -13.25 -10.62 10.23
CA LYS A 70 -14.30 -11.61 9.95
C LYS A 70 -15.50 -11.03 9.23
N ASP A 71 -15.64 -9.71 9.18
CA ASP A 71 -16.77 -9.07 8.53
C ASP A 71 -16.70 -9.23 7.02
N SER A 72 -17.80 -9.67 6.40
CA SER A 72 -17.88 -9.74 4.95
C SER A 72 -18.04 -8.34 4.32
N PRO A 73 -17.48 -8.08 3.14
CA PRO A 73 -17.63 -6.78 2.47
C PRO A 73 -19.09 -6.35 2.29
N MET A 74 -19.99 -7.31 2.01
CA MET A 74 -21.41 -7.02 1.83
C MET A 74 -22.11 -6.62 3.13
N ASP A 75 -21.79 -7.27 4.24
CA ASP A 75 -22.35 -6.92 5.55
C ASP A 75 -21.84 -5.55 6.01
N VAL A 76 -20.59 -5.25 5.77
CA VAL A 76 -19.98 -3.95 6.08
C VAL A 76 -20.72 -2.82 5.37
N LEU A 77 -20.97 -2.95 4.06
CA LEU A 77 -21.71 -1.93 3.30
C LEU A 77 -23.12 -1.69 3.82
N ARG A 78 -23.81 -2.74 4.29
CA ARG A 78 -25.21 -2.66 4.71
C ARG A 78 -25.36 -2.23 6.17
N ARG A 79 -24.51 -2.75 7.07
CA ARG A 79 -24.72 -2.69 8.51
C ARG A 79 -23.76 -1.78 9.26
N LYS A 80 -22.49 -1.65 8.78
CA LYS A 80 -21.42 -0.90 9.47
C LYS A 80 -21.25 0.52 8.93
N LYS A 81 -22.33 1.30 8.93
CA LYS A 81 -22.36 2.63 8.32
C LYS A 81 -21.66 3.72 9.14
N LYS A 82 -21.41 3.48 10.41
CA LYS A 82 -20.71 4.41 11.32
C LYS A 82 -19.29 3.94 11.67
N SER A 83 -18.80 2.88 11.01
CA SER A 83 -17.46 2.37 11.30
C SER A 83 -16.37 3.40 10.99
N SER A 84 -15.28 3.36 11.77
CA SER A 84 -14.13 4.26 11.61
C SER A 84 -13.59 4.24 10.19
N MET A 85 -13.44 3.06 9.58
CA MET A 85 -13.02 2.89 8.19
C MET A 85 -13.95 3.60 7.21
N ARG A 86 -15.28 3.42 7.36
CA ARG A 86 -16.23 4.07 6.46
C ARG A 86 -16.23 5.57 6.62
N LEU A 87 -16.20 6.07 7.84
CA LEU A 87 -16.15 7.50 8.13
C LEU A 87 -14.88 8.15 7.57
N ALA A 88 -13.74 7.43 7.57
CA ALA A 88 -12.49 7.90 6.97
C ALA A 88 -12.62 8.04 5.44
N VAL A 89 -13.17 7.04 4.75
CA VAL A 89 -13.41 7.12 3.30
C VAL A 89 -14.47 8.18 2.96
N GLU A 90 -15.51 8.35 3.78
CA GLU A 90 -16.52 9.41 3.61
C GLU A 90 -15.92 10.81 3.69
N MET A 91 -14.89 11.02 4.50
CA MET A 91 -14.19 12.33 4.53
C MET A 91 -13.53 12.64 3.19
N VAL A 92 -12.92 11.64 2.55
CA VAL A 92 -12.35 11.79 1.21
C VAL A 92 -13.46 12.04 0.17
N ALA A 93 -14.53 11.26 0.21
CA ALA A 93 -15.65 11.40 -0.71
C ALA A 93 -16.35 12.78 -0.63
N ASN A 94 -16.31 13.42 0.54
CA ASN A 94 -16.89 14.74 0.80
C ASN A 94 -15.87 15.88 0.72
N ASN A 95 -14.66 15.64 0.21
CA ASN A 95 -13.56 16.61 0.11
C ASN A 95 -13.19 17.26 1.46
N LYS A 96 -13.34 16.53 2.58
CA LYS A 96 -12.91 16.93 3.93
C LYS A 96 -11.53 16.40 4.28
N ALA A 97 -11.03 15.46 3.51
CA ALA A 97 -9.67 14.95 3.56
C ALA A 97 -9.21 14.64 2.13
N ASP A 98 -7.91 14.74 1.88
CA ASP A 98 -7.29 14.44 0.60
C ASP A 98 -7.03 12.93 0.44
N ALA A 99 -6.77 12.23 1.56
CA ALA A 99 -6.54 10.78 1.55
C ALA A 99 -7.11 10.09 2.79
N CYS A 100 -7.44 8.80 2.63
CA CYS A 100 -7.82 7.89 3.71
C CYS A 100 -6.76 6.82 3.91
N ILE A 101 -6.40 6.53 5.15
CA ILE A 101 -5.45 5.48 5.52
C ILE A 101 -6.12 4.51 6.51
N SER A 102 -6.07 3.21 6.21
CA SER A 102 -6.61 2.16 7.09
C SER A 102 -5.72 0.92 7.09
N SER A 103 -5.50 0.32 8.25
CA SER A 103 -4.85 -0.99 8.41
C SER A 103 -5.85 -2.15 8.50
N GLY A 104 -7.16 -1.88 8.42
CA GLY A 104 -8.22 -2.86 8.57
C GLY A 104 -8.40 -3.85 7.42
N ASN A 105 -9.53 -4.55 7.42
CA ASN A 105 -9.90 -5.57 6.43
C ASN A 105 -9.85 -5.02 4.99
N THR A 106 -8.96 -5.58 4.16
CA THR A 106 -8.73 -5.11 2.78
C THR A 106 -9.98 -5.21 1.91
N GLY A 107 -10.74 -6.31 2.02
CA GLY A 107 -11.96 -6.48 1.24
C GLY A 107 -13.04 -5.48 1.63
N ALA A 108 -13.16 -5.16 2.93
CA ALA A 108 -14.07 -4.15 3.42
C ALA A 108 -13.66 -2.74 2.96
N LEU A 109 -12.38 -2.39 3.08
CA LEU A 109 -11.85 -1.11 2.62
C LEU A 109 -12.09 -0.91 1.12
N LEU A 110 -11.78 -1.94 0.31
CA LEU A 110 -12.02 -1.92 -1.13
C LEU A 110 -13.51 -1.70 -1.46
N ALA A 111 -14.40 -2.46 -0.80
CA ALA A 111 -15.83 -2.37 -1.04
C ALA A 111 -16.40 -0.99 -0.66
N ILE A 112 -16.04 -0.45 0.51
CA ILE A 112 -16.44 0.89 0.95
C ILE A 112 -15.92 1.95 -0.01
N SER A 113 -14.63 1.88 -0.36
CA SER A 113 -13.97 2.85 -1.23
C SER A 113 -14.60 2.85 -2.63
N LYS A 114 -14.81 1.67 -3.22
CA LYS A 114 -15.51 1.57 -4.51
C LYS A 114 -16.94 2.08 -4.45
N TYR A 115 -17.65 1.84 -3.35
CA TYR A 115 -19.03 2.30 -3.18
C TYR A 115 -19.13 3.83 -3.08
N LEU A 116 -18.25 4.47 -2.30
CA LEU A 116 -18.31 5.90 -1.99
C LEU A 116 -17.60 6.76 -3.03
N LEU A 117 -16.38 6.37 -3.43
CA LEU A 117 -15.54 7.15 -4.32
C LEU A 117 -15.78 6.82 -5.80
N LYS A 118 -16.31 5.63 -6.12
CA LYS A 118 -16.41 5.09 -7.48
C LYS A 118 -15.03 4.92 -8.13
N THR A 119 -15.01 4.32 -9.32
CA THR A 119 -13.80 4.24 -10.14
C THR A 119 -13.67 5.46 -11.03
N ILE A 120 -12.44 5.81 -11.39
CA ILE A 120 -12.17 6.82 -12.43
C ILE A 120 -12.67 6.33 -13.79
N PRO A 121 -12.89 7.22 -14.78
CA PRO A 121 -13.29 6.80 -16.13
C PRO A 121 -12.38 5.72 -16.71
N ASN A 122 -12.93 4.83 -17.50
CA ASN A 122 -12.25 3.74 -18.19
C ASN A 122 -11.51 2.71 -17.29
N ILE A 123 -11.70 2.76 -15.98
CA ILE A 123 -11.21 1.76 -15.03
C ILE A 123 -12.40 0.97 -14.48
N SER A 124 -12.41 -0.33 -14.77
CA SER A 124 -13.48 -1.24 -14.38
C SER A 124 -13.39 -1.65 -12.90
N ARG A 125 -12.17 -1.82 -12.40
CA ARG A 125 -11.88 -2.21 -11.02
C ARG A 125 -10.64 -1.51 -10.47
N PRO A 126 -10.64 -1.08 -9.20
CA PRO A 126 -9.44 -0.62 -8.55
C PRO A 126 -8.47 -1.78 -8.33
N ALA A 127 -7.17 -1.50 -8.33
CA ALA A 127 -6.12 -2.44 -8.01
C ALA A 127 -5.35 -2.03 -6.76
N LEU A 128 -4.89 -3.00 -5.98
CA LEU A 128 -3.98 -2.75 -4.87
C LEU A 128 -2.54 -2.77 -5.38
N ALA A 129 -1.90 -1.62 -5.40
CA ALA A 129 -0.51 -1.46 -5.80
C ALA A 129 0.40 -1.27 -4.59
N LYS A 130 1.58 -1.87 -4.60
CA LYS A 130 2.60 -1.69 -3.57
C LYS A 130 3.98 -1.60 -4.20
N SER A 131 4.85 -0.79 -3.62
CA SER A 131 6.28 -0.81 -3.94
C SER A 131 6.95 -2.02 -3.30
N ILE A 132 7.68 -2.77 -4.10
CA ILE A 132 8.43 -3.97 -3.70
C ILE A 132 9.93 -3.63 -3.79
N PRO A 133 10.72 -3.79 -2.71
CA PRO A 133 12.14 -3.51 -2.75
C PRO A 133 12.85 -4.40 -3.77
N THR A 134 13.77 -3.81 -4.53
CA THR A 134 14.68 -4.52 -5.43
C THR A 134 16.12 -4.30 -4.99
N ILE A 135 17.07 -4.99 -5.63
CA ILE A 135 18.50 -4.86 -5.30
C ILE A 135 18.98 -3.40 -5.36
N LYS A 136 18.47 -2.59 -6.30
CA LYS A 136 18.92 -1.20 -6.52
C LYS A 136 17.91 -0.15 -6.07
N SER A 137 16.59 -0.44 -6.13
CA SER A 137 15.51 0.52 -5.94
C SER A 137 14.26 -0.18 -5.42
N PHE A 138 13.13 0.00 -6.11
CA PHE A 138 11.89 -0.74 -5.91
C PHE A 138 11.13 -0.87 -7.24
N THR A 139 10.25 -1.85 -7.34
CA THR A 139 9.27 -2.00 -8.44
C THR A 139 7.86 -1.86 -7.90
N TYR A 140 6.94 -1.32 -8.70
CA TYR A 140 5.52 -1.37 -8.35
C TYR A 140 4.93 -2.70 -8.80
N MET A 141 4.19 -3.36 -7.93
CA MET A 141 3.47 -4.57 -8.26
C MET A 141 1.97 -4.37 -8.06
N LEU A 142 1.18 -4.75 -9.06
CA LEU A 142 -0.29 -4.67 -9.11
C LEU A 142 -0.82 -5.97 -9.76
N ASP A 143 -1.90 -6.57 -9.32
CA ASP A 143 -2.73 -6.36 -8.16
C ASP A 143 -2.25 -7.25 -6.99
N LEU A 144 -2.45 -6.80 -5.76
CA LEU A 144 -1.97 -7.51 -4.57
C LEU A 144 -3.11 -7.97 -3.64
N GLY A 145 -4.28 -8.26 -4.23
CA GLY A 145 -5.39 -8.85 -3.49
C GLY A 145 -6.70 -8.06 -3.52
N ALA A 146 -6.84 -7.06 -4.39
CA ALA A 146 -8.13 -6.41 -4.63
C ALA A 146 -9.04 -7.27 -5.52
N ASN A 147 -8.48 -7.99 -6.49
CA ASN A 147 -9.21 -8.80 -7.47
C ASN A 147 -8.59 -10.19 -7.60
N SER A 148 -9.25 -11.22 -7.05
CA SER A 148 -8.73 -12.59 -7.11
C SER A 148 -8.64 -13.16 -8.53
N ASN A 149 -9.53 -12.73 -9.42
CA ASN A 149 -9.53 -13.08 -10.84
C ASN A 149 -9.64 -11.81 -11.67
N CYS A 150 -8.88 -11.73 -12.75
CA CYS A 150 -8.84 -10.60 -13.66
C CYS A 150 -9.08 -11.06 -15.11
N THR A 151 -9.61 -10.17 -15.94
CA THR A 151 -9.61 -10.33 -17.41
C THR A 151 -8.33 -9.74 -17.99
N ALA A 152 -8.06 -10.01 -19.27
CA ALA A 152 -6.91 -9.44 -19.98
C ALA A 152 -6.98 -7.89 -20.03
N GLU A 153 -8.18 -7.33 -20.25
CA GLU A 153 -8.41 -5.89 -20.25
C GLU A 153 -8.12 -5.27 -18.88
N GLN A 154 -8.49 -5.94 -17.78
CA GLN A 154 -8.18 -5.47 -16.44
C GLN A 154 -6.68 -5.46 -16.17
N LEU A 155 -5.94 -6.46 -16.64
CA LEU A 155 -4.47 -6.46 -16.54
C LEU A 155 -3.85 -5.30 -17.35
N LEU A 156 -4.41 -4.96 -18.52
CA LEU A 156 -4.01 -3.78 -19.28
C LEU A 156 -4.34 -2.48 -18.51
N GLU A 157 -5.54 -2.38 -17.90
CA GLU A 157 -5.89 -1.24 -17.05
C GLU A 157 -4.89 -1.08 -15.88
N PHE A 158 -4.51 -2.20 -15.24
CA PHE A 158 -3.51 -2.19 -14.16
C PHE A 158 -2.13 -1.75 -14.66
N ALA A 159 -1.72 -2.20 -15.84
CA ALA A 159 -0.47 -1.77 -16.47
C ALA A 159 -0.45 -0.25 -16.73
N LYS A 160 -1.53 0.32 -17.24
CA LYS A 160 -1.70 1.77 -17.42
C LYS A 160 -1.56 2.51 -16.09
N MET A 161 -2.29 2.08 -15.06
CA MET A 161 -2.21 2.68 -13.72
C MET A 161 -0.80 2.57 -13.12
N GLY A 162 -0.17 1.41 -13.24
CA GLY A 162 1.20 1.18 -12.80
C GLY A 162 2.21 2.06 -13.53
N SER A 163 2.04 2.25 -14.84
CA SER A 163 2.88 3.15 -15.64
C SER A 163 2.81 4.60 -15.13
N VAL A 164 1.60 5.10 -14.86
CA VAL A 164 1.41 6.46 -14.34
C VAL A 164 2.12 6.64 -12.99
N ILE A 165 1.88 5.72 -12.03
CA ILE A 165 2.48 5.86 -10.70
C ILE A 165 4.01 5.73 -10.75
N ALA A 166 4.56 4.82 -11.55
CA ALA A 166 6.00 4.69 -11.71
C ALA A 166 6.62 5.93 -12.36
N ARG A 167 5.96 6.51 -13.37
CA ARG A 167 6.39 7.75 -14.00
C ARG A 167 6.47 8.90 -13.01
N GLU A 168 5.42 9.06 -12.21
CA GLU A 168 5.26 10.22 -11.34
C GLU A 168 6.03 10.10 -10.02
N ILE A 169 6.09 8.90 -9.44
CA ILE A 169 6.78 8.68 -8.16
C ILE A 169 8.28 8.42 -8.35
N LYS A 170 8.65 7.58 -9.34
CA LYS A 170 10.06 7.27 -9.62
C LYS A 170 10.73 8.24 -10.60
N ASN A 171 9.96 9.17 -11.21
CA ASN A 171 10.43 10.07 -12.28
C ASN A 171 11.01 9.30 -13.49
N ILE A 172 10.41 8.17 -13.85
CA ILE A 172 10.81 7.36 -15.01
C ILE A 172 9.91 7.71 -16.18
N LYS A 173 10.48 8.25 -17.26
CA LYS A 173 9.71 8.70 -18.43
C LYS A 173 8.94 7.56 -19.11
N GLU A 174 9.58 6.41 -19.27
CA GLU A 174 9.06 5.22 -19.94
C GLU A 174 9.26 3.98 -19.05
N PRO A 175 8.38 3.76 -18.04
CA PRO A 175 8.53 2.65 -17.11
C PRO A 175 8.47 1.31 -17.83
N ARG A 176 9.38 0.40 -17.51
CA ARG A 176 9.40 -0.98 -18.00
C ARG A 176 8.29 -1.78 -17.33
N ILE A 177 7.38 -2.34 -18.13
CA ILE A 177 6.22 -3.08 -17.65
C ILE A 177 6.36 -4.55 -18.00
N CYS A 178 6.15 -5.43 -17.03
CA CYS A 178 6.09 -6.88 -17.21
C CYS A 178 4.77 -7.46 -16.70
N LEU A 179 4.34 -8.56 -17.32
CA LEU A 179 3.34 -9.47 -16.76
C LEU A 179 4.02 -10.57 -15.95
N LEU A 180 3.57 -10.80 -14.73
CA LEU A 180 4.05 -11.94 -13.93
C LEU A 180 3.57 -13.25 -14.56
N ASN A 181 4.51 -14.17 -14.79
CA ASN A 181 4.24 -15.46 -15.43
C ASN A 181 5.18 -16.53 -14.85
N ILE A 182 4.98 -17.77 -15.27
CA ILE A 182 5.77 -18.96 -14.89
C ILE A 182 6.93 -19.27 -15.84
N GLY A 183 7.26 -18.35 -16.73
CA GLY A 183 8.33 -18.45 -17.72
C GLY A 183 8.26 -17.27 -18.69
N HIS A 184 9.38 -17.01 -19.39
CA HIS A 184 9.50 -15.89 -20.35
C HIS A 184 8.88 -16.21 -21.72
N GLU A 185 8.62 -17.51 -22.01
CA GLU A 185 8.14 -17.94 -23.32
C GLU A 185 6.64 -17.65 -23.52
N ARG A 186 6.26 -17.20 -24.70
CA ARG A 186 4.85 -16.87 -25.04
C ARG A 186 3.85 -18.02 -24.86
N ILE A 187 4.32 -19.26 -24.89
CA ILE A 187 3.46 -20.44 -24.71
C ILE A 187 3.11 -20.71 -23.24
N LYS A 188 3.85 -20.11 -22.31
CA LYS A 188 3.65 -20.31 -20.87
C LYS A 188 2.51 -19.46 -20.33
N GLY A 189 1.97 -19.90 -19.19
CA GLY A 189 0.92 -19.19 -18.47
C GLY A 189 -0.50 -19.49 -18.92
N HIS A 190 -1.44 -18.92 -18.20
CA HIS A 190 -2.87 -19.02 -18.47
C HIS A 190 -3.27 -18.21 -19.70
N GLU A 191 -4.40 -18.54 -20.31
CA GLU A 191 -4.89 -17.86 -21.51
C GLU A 191 -5.05 -16.36 -21.31
N VAL A 192 -5.63 -15.94 -20.16
CA VAL A 192 -5.77 -14.52 -19.79
C VAL A 192 -4.44 -13.76 -19.82
N ILE A 193 -3.35 -14.39 -19.39
CA ILE A 193 -2.01 -13.75 -19.40
C ILE A 193 -1.50 -13.57 -20.83
N LYS A 194 -1.74 -14.52 -21.71
CA LYS A 194 -1.37 -14.45 -23.13
C LYS A 194 -2.19 -13.39 -23.88
N GLU A 195 -3.49 -13.32 -23.60
CA GLU A 195 -4.37 -12.28 -24.12
C GLU A 195 -3.94 -10.90 -23.64
N ALA A 196 -3.63 -10.75 -22.35
CA ALA A 196 -3.13 -9.50 -21.79
C ALA A 196 -1.79 -9.08 -22.41
N ALA A 197 -0.88 -10.03 -22.66
CA ALA A 197 0.37 -9.75 -23.36
C ALA A 197 0.12 -9.20 -24.77
N THR A 198 -0.83 -9.76 -25.51
CA THR A 198 -1.20 -9.26 -26.83
C THR A 198 -1.77 -7.86 -26.79
N LEU A 199 -2.62 -7.54 -25.79
CA LEU A 199 -3.16 -6.18 -25.61
C LEU A 199 -2.06 -5.18 -25.23
N LEU A 200 -1.10 -5.59 -24.41
CA LEU A 200 0.03 -4.75 -24.00
C LEU A 200 0.99 -4.47 -25.15
N GLU A 201 1.26 -5.46 -26.02
CA GLU A 201 2.08 -5.29 -27.22
C GLU A 201 1.44 -4.32 -28.23
N GLN A 202 0.11 -4.21 -28.24
CA GLN A 202 -0.65 -3.29 -29.10
C GLN A 202 -0.83 -1.88 -28.46
N SER A 203 -0.41 -1.69 -27.22
CA SER A 203 -0.54 -0.43 -26.50
C SER A 203 0.72 0.44 -26.65
N ASP A 204 0.62 1.72 -26.27
CA ASP A 204 1.75 2.65 -26.22
C ASP A 204 2.63 2.49 -24.98
N LEU A 205 2.41 1.44 -24.17
CA LEU A 205 3.16 1.18 -22.96
C LEU A 205 4.51 0.51 -23.29
N ASN A 206 5.53 0.79 -22.51
CA ASN A 206 6.84 0.12 -22.62
C ASN A 206 6.76 -1.28 -22.00
N TYR A 207 5.99 -2.16 -22.66
CA TYR A 207 5.85 -3.56 -22.29
C TYR A 207 7.09 -4.33 -22.76
N ILE A 208 7.80 -4.96 -21.82
CA ILE A 208 9.05 -5.70 -22.10
C ILE A 208 8.91 -7.22 -21.98
N GLY A 209 7.67 -7.72 -21.84
CA GLY A 209 7.38 -9.15 -21.83
C GLY A 209 7.03 -9.70 -20.45
N PHE A 210 7.25 -11.01 -20.28
CA PHE A 210 6.97 -11.72 -19.04
C PHE A 210 8.12 -11.63 -18.04
N ILE A 211 7.78 -11.76 -16.76
CA ILE A 211 8.74 -11.85 -15.65
C ILE A 211 8.37 -13.03 -14.74
N GLU A 212 9.35 -13.81 -14.30
CA GLU A 212 9.16 -14.83 -13.28
C GLU A 212 9.32 -14.27 -11.87
N GLY A 213 8.78 -14.97 -10.88
CA GLY A 213 8.74 -14.48 -9.49
C GLY A 213 10.10 -14.16 -8.87
N ASN A 214 11.15 -14.90 -9.24
CA ASN A 214 12.52 -14.67 -8.77
C ASN A 214 13.13 -13.35 -9.30
N TYR A 215 12.70 -12.86 -10.45
CA TYR A 215 13.21 -11.63 -11.05
C TYR A 215 12.51 -10.36 -10.55
N ILE A 216 11.41 -10.46 -9.79
CA ILE A 216 10.69 -9.30 -9.25
C ILE A 216 11.63 -8.39 -8.45
N VAL A 217 12.55 -8.97 -7.69
CA VAL A 217 13.48 -8.24 -6.80
C VAL A 217 14.79 -7.82 -7.49
N GLU A 218 14.99 -8.15 -8.77
CA GLU A 218 16.25 -7.93 -9.51
C GLU A 218 16.31 -6.63 -10.32
N ASP A 219 15.39 -5.70 -10.06
CA ASP A 219 15.35 -4.40 -10.77
C ASP A 219 15.16 -4.56 -12.31
N TYR A 220 14.51 -5.65 -12.72
CA TYR A 220 14.24 -5.96 -14.12
C TYR A 220 13.11 -5.09 -14.69
N ALA A 221 12.04 -4.89 -13.94
CA ALA A 221 10.87 -4.11 -14.33
C ALA A 221 10.60 -2.97 -13.32
N ASP A 222 9.98 -1.89 -13.79
CA ASP A 222 9.51 -0.79 -12.95
C ASP A 222 8.07 -1.02 -12.47
N VAL A 223 7.32 -1.81 -13.24
CA VAL A 223 5.94 -2.24 -12.96
C VAL A 223 5.79 -3.71 -13.28
N VAL A 224 5.29 -4.48 -12.33
CA VAL A 224 4.93 -5.90 -12.49
C VAL A 224 3.42 -6.03 -12.31
N VAL A 225 2.75 -6.53 -13.33
CA VAL A 225 1.29 -6.69 -13.36
C VAL A 225 0.91 -8.16 -13.19
N THR A 226 -0.09 -8.41 -12.36
CA THR A 226 -0.64 -9.75 -12.08
C THR A 226 -2.08 -9.64 -11.59
N ASP A 227 -2.78 -10.78 -11.47
CA ASP A 227 -4.02 -10.83 -10.69
C ASP A 227 -3.75 -10.77 -9.18
N GLY A 228 -4.77 -10.39 -8.41
CA GLY A 228 -4.60 -10.19 -6.97
C GLY A 228 -4.36 -11.47 -6.17
N PHE A 229 -4.76 -12.64 -6.67
CA PHE A 229 -4.47 -13.91 -5.99
C PHE A 229 -2.98 -14.24 -6.10
N THR A 230 -2.45 -14.24 -7.30
CA THR A 230 -1.03 -14.50 -7.57
C THR A 230 -0.14 -13.45 -6.92
N GLY A 231 -0.50 -12.17 -7.04
CA GLY A 231 0.24 -11.07 -6.45
C GLY A 231 0.30 -11.12 -4.93
N ASN A 232 -0.83 -11.42 -4.28
CA ASN A 232 -0.87 -11.55 -2.82
C ASN A 232 -0.01 -12.72 -2.31
N ILE A 233 -0.05 -13.87 -3.01
CA ILE A 233 0.82 -15.02 -2.68
C ILE A 233 2.28 -14.63 -2.83
N ALA A 234 2.68 -14.02 -3.94
CA ALA A 234 4.06 -13.62 -4.19
C ALA A 234 4.59 -12.68 -3.08
N VAL A 235 3.84 -11.62 -2.73
CA VAL A 235 4.24 -10.68 -1.68
C VAL A 235 4.28 -11.34 -0.31
N LYS A 236 3.30 -12.16 0.05
CA LYS A 236 3.27 -12.86 1.34
C LYS A 236 4.40 -13.86 1.48
N THR A 237 4.75 -14.57 0.41
CA THR A 237 5.90 -15.48 0.40
C THR A 237 7.21 -14.71 0.60
N MET A 238 7.37 -13.57 -0.06
CA MET A 238 8.54 -12.70 0.08
C MET A 238 8.64 -12.12 1.50
N GLU A 239 7.54 -11.61 2.07
CA GLU A 239 7.48 -11.11 3.46
C GLU A 239 7.87 -12.24 4.44
N GLY A 240 7.35 -13.44 4.25
CA GLY A 240 7.70 -14.63 5.04
C GLY A 240 9.18 -15.03 4.92
N SER A 241 9.74 -14.99 3.72
CA SER A 241 11.15 -15.29 3.48
C SER A 241 12.09 -14.28 4.16
N ILE A 242 11.76 -12.99 4.11
CA ILE A 242 12.52 -11.94 4.81
C ILE A 242 12.48 -12.17 6.34
N ASN A 243 11.32 -12.50 6.89
CA ASN A 243 11.18 -12.79 8.33
C ASN A 243 11.99 -14.02 8.72
N MET A 244 11.98 -15.07 7.92
CA MET A 244 12.78 -16.28 8.12
C MET A 244 14.29 -15.96 8.12
N LEU A 245 14.77 -15.20 7.14
CA LEU A 245 16.18 -14.78 7.07
C LEU A 245 16.58 -13.94 8.28
N ASN A 246 15.74 -13.00 8.70
CA ASN A 246 15.98 -12.21 9.92
C ASN A 246 16.07 -13.10 11.18
N GLY A 247 15.23 -14.14 11.27
CA GLY A 247 15.28 -15.14 12.33
C GLY A 247 16.61 -15.88 12.33
N PHE A 248 17.02 -16.43 11.20
CA PHE A 248 18.30 -17.16 11.09
C PHE A 248 19.53 -16.30 11.44
N ILE A 249 19.55 -15.06 10.98
CA ILE A 249 20.61 -14.10 11.33
C ILE A 249 20.62 -13.84 12.84
N SER A 250 19.44 -13.61 13.43
CA SER A 250 19.31 -13.39 14.87
C SER A 250 19.81 -14.60 15.68
N ASP A 251 19.39 -15.79 15.30
CA ASP A 251 19.78 -17.03 15.97
C ASP A 251 21.29 -17.29 15.86
N ALA A 252 21.86 -17.08 14.68
CA ALA A 252 23.31 -17.23 14.48
C ALA A 252 24.12 -16.29 15.38
N PHE A 253 23.72 -15.03 15.51
CA PHE A 253 24.40 -14.08 16.39
C PHE A 253 24.14 -14.32 17.88
N ASN A 254 23.03 -14.95 18.25
CA ASN A 254 22.70 -15.26 19.64
C ASN A 254 23.23 -16.64 20.10
N SER A 255 23.83 -17.47 19.21
CA SER A 255 24.19 -18.85 19.46
C SER A 255 25.26 -19.03 20.52
N ASN A 256 26.19 -18.10 20.69
CA ASN A 256 27.28 -18.16 21.65
C ASN A 256 27.83 -16.76 22.00
N PRO A 257 28.65 -16.62 23.09
CA PRO A 257 29.18 -15.32 23.49
C PRO A 257 30.06 -14.63 22.43
N TYR A 258 30.82 -15.36 21.65
CA TYR A 258 31.69 -14.80 20.61
C TYR A 258 30.84 -14.16 19.49
N ASN A 259 29.78 -14.84 19.05
CA ASN A 259 28.87 -14.32 18.05
C ASN A 259 28.08 -13.08 18.53
N LYS A 260 27.77 -13.02 19.85
CA LYS A 260 27.18 -11.83 20.44
C LYS A 260 28.12 -10.62 20.38
N ILE A 261 29.40 -10.81 20.67
CA ILE A 261 30.41 -9.74 20.52
C ILE A 261 30.55 -9.36 19.04
N ALA A 262 30.62 -10.34 18.13
CA ALA A 262 30.67 -10.09 16.70
C ALA A 262 29.46 -9.31 16.19
N SER A 263 28.25 -9.59 16.71
CA SER A 263 27.04 -8.82 16.36
C SER A 263 27.13 -7.36 16.77
N PHE A 264 27.74 -7.07 17.89
CA PHE A 264 27.93 -5.70 18.36
C PHE A 264 28.87 -4.91 17.42
N ILE A 265 29.97 -5.54 16.98
CA ILE A 265 30.90 -4.96 16.01
C ILE A 265 30.24 -4.79 14.63
N ALA A 266 29.47 -5.81 14.20
CA ALA A 266 28.77 -5.80 12.91
C ALA A 266 27.48 -4.95 12.90
N LYS A 267 27.06 -4.38 14.04
CA LYS A 267 25.80 -3.65 14.19
C LYS A 267 25.55 -2.56 13.11
N PRO A 268 26.53 -1.74 12.71
CA PRO A 268 26.32 -0.76 11.65
C PRO A 268 25.92 -1.43 10.31
N ALA A 269 26.66 -2.46 9.89
CA ALA A 269 26.38 -3.19 8.65
C ALA A 269 25.04 -3.93 8.71
N LEU A 270 24.72 -4.56 9.85
CA LEU A 270 23.43 -5.21 10.07
C LEU A 270 22.26 -4.22 10.04
N ASN A 271 22.44 -3.03 10.57
CA ASN A 271 21.41 -1.98 10.52
C ASN A 271 21.21 -1.47 9.07
N GLU A 272 22.30 -1.29 8.32
CA GLU A 272 22.20 -0.95 6.90
C GLU A 272 21.47 -2.03 6.11
N PHE A 273 21.86 -3.29 6.26
CA PHE A 273 21.19 -4.43 5.65
C PHE A 273 19.69 -4.44 5.99
N LYS A 274 19.34 -4.40 7.29
CA LYS A 274 17.95 -4.37 7.74
C LYS A 274 17.18 -3.21 7.15
N SER A 275 17.79 -2.02 7.04
CA SER A 275 17.12 -0.86 6.49
C SER A 275 16.76 -1.01 5.01
N ARG A 276 17.52 -1.78 4.23
CA ARG A 276 17.25 -2.04 2.81
C ARG A 276 16.12 -3.04 2.58
N ILE A 277 16.00 -4.04 3.46
CA ILE A 277 15.01 -5.13 3.32
C ILE A 277 13.79 -4.99 4.23
N ASP A 278 13.72 -3.95 5.06
CA ASP A 278 12.62 -3.76 6.02
C ASP A 278 11.31 -3.51 5.28
N PRO A 279 10.35 -4.48 5.29
CA PRO A 279 9.10 -4.34 4.54
C PRO A 279 8.22 -3.21 5.06
N ARG A 280 8.48 -2.71 6.28
CA ARG A 280 7.74 -1.59 6.88
C ARG A 280 8.01 -0.26 6.17
N ARG A 281 9.20 -0.10 5.55
CA ARG A 281 9.53 1.07 4.72
C ARG A 281 8.73 1.15 3.42
N PHE A 282 8.24 0.00 2.96
CA PHE A 282 7.42 -0.15 1.77
C PHE A 282 5.94 -0.39 2.14
N ASN A 283 5.54 -0.01 3.36
CA ASN A 283 4.17 -0.11 3.79
C ASN A 283 3.34 1.03 3.18
N GLY A 284 2.06 0.73 2.87
CA GLY A 284 1.16 1.63 2.19
C GLY A 284 0.84 1.13 0.78
N GLY A 285 -0.05 0.13 0.71
CA GLY A 285 -0.63 -0.30 -0.57
C GLY A 285 -1.64 0.72 -1.05
N LEU A 286 -1.48 1.20 -2.27
CA LEU A 286 -2.33 2.22 -2.89
C LEU A 286 -3.52 1.54 -3.59
N LEU A 287 -4.75 1.95 -3.30
CA LEU A 287 -5.93 1.51 -4.05
C LEU A 287 -6.10 2.40 -5.29
N LEU A 288 -5.38 2.06 -6.35
CA LEU A 288 -5.41 2.81 -7.61
C LEU A 288 -6.72 2.62 -8.38
N GLY A 289 -7.11 3.62 -9.15
CA GLY A 289 -8.30 3.56 -9.98
C GLY A 289 -9.59 4.07 -9.31
N LEU A 290 -9.50 4.64 -8.11
CA LEU A 290 -10.61 5.30 -7.40
C LEU A 290 -10.58 6.82 -7.61
N ASN A 291 -11.74 7.49 -7.47
CA ASN A 291 -11.83 8.97 -7.46
C ASN A 291 -11.45 9.57 -6.08
N GLY A 292 -10.44 9.03 -5.43
CA GLY A 292 -9.93 9.49 -4.14
C GLY A 292 -8.77 8.64 -3.67
N VAL A 293 -7.84 9.23 -2.96
CA VAL A 293 -6.65 8.53 -2.46
C VAL A 293 -7.01 7.65 -1.26
N VAL A 294 -6.76 6.36 -1.37
CA VAL A 294 -6.98 5.39 -0.30
C VAL A 294 -5.74 4.50 -0.16
N VAL A 295 -5.17 4.50 1.02
CA VAL A 295 -3.97 3.73 1.33
C VAL A 295 -4.28 2.63 2.34
N LYS A 296 -3.93 1.39 1.97
CA LYS A 296 -4.02 0.22 2.84
C LYS A 296 -2.67 0.00 3.55
N SER A 297 -2.65 0.20 4.85
CA SER A 297 -1.52 -0.22 5.69
C SER A 297 -1.65 -1.70 6.07
N HIS A 298 -0.54 -2.36 6.40
CA HIS A 298 -0.55 -3.74 6.88
C HIS A 298 -1.28 -3.84 8.24
N GLY A 299 -2.06 -4.93 8.45
CA GLY A 299 -2.89 -5.10 9.67
C GLY A 299 -2.09 -5.10 10.97
N ALA A 300 -0.94 -5.75 10.98
CA ALA A 300 -0.01 -5.81 12.12
C ALA A 300 1.09 -4.72 12.06
N SER A 301 0.79 -3.56 11.49
CA SER A 301 1.78 -2.48 11.33
C SER A 301 2.06 -1.80 12.67
N ASP A 302 3.35 -1.68 13.02
CA ASP A 302 3.79 -0.82 14.11
C ASP A 302 3.75 0.66 13.69
N SER A 303 4.10 1.57 14.61
CA SER A 303 4.10 3.02 14.34
C SER A 303 5.06 3.41 13.22
N PHE A 304 6.18 2.71 13.04
CA PHE A 304 7.11 2.96 11.95
C PHE A 304 6.52 2.60 10.59
N GLY A 305 5.93 1.42 10.48
CA GLY A 305 5.26 1.00 9.24
C GLY A 305 4.05 1.87 8.92
N PHE A 306 3.20 2.20 9.90
CA PHE A 306 2.06 3.08 9.66
C PHE A 306 2.49 4.48 9.22
N TYR A 307 3.58 5.02 9.78
CA TYR A 307 4.17 6.29 9.35
C TYR A 307 4.55 6.27 7.86
N HIS A 308 5.14 5.18 7.35
CA HIS A 308 5.43 5.05 5.93
C HIS A 308 4.17 4.98 5.05
N ALA A 309 3.08 4.42 5.56
CA ALA A 309 1.80 4.46 4.85
C ALA A 309 1.23 5.89 4.77
N LEU A 310 1.44 6.72 5.80
CA LEU A 310 1.09 8.15 5.76
C LEU A 310 1.91 8.90 4.70
N LEU A 311 3.22 8.65 4.63
CA LEU A 311 4.09 9.25 3.61
C LEU A 311 3.66 8.86 2.19
N SER A 312 3.31 7.59 1.97
CA SER A 312 2.81 7.14 0.66
C SER A 312 1.52 7.88 0.25
N ALA A 313 0.63 8.16 1.21
CA ALA A 313 -0.60 8.92 0.95
C ALA A 313 -0.29 10.38 0.59
N ILE A 314 0.66 11.01 1.27
CA ILE A 314 1.10 12.38 0.99
C ILE A 314 1.69 12.46 -0.42
N ASP A 315 2.61 11.55 -0.77
CA ASP A 315 3.23 11.51 -2.11
C ASP A 315 2.18 11.41 -3.22
N GLU A 316 1.14 10.58 -3.04
CA GLU A 316 0.07 10.42 -4.02
C GLU A 316 -0.78 11.71 -4.18
N VAL A 317 -1.09 12.36 -3.05
CA VAL A 317 -1.84 13.64 -3.03
C VAL A 317 -1.03 14.78 -3.63
N GLU A 318 0.23 14.94 -3.23
CA GLU A 318 1.10 16.03 -3.71
C GLU A 318 1.39 15.93 -5.20
N LYS A 319 1.50 14.72 -5.72
CA LYS A 319 1.75 14.45 -7.14
C LYS A 319 0.49 14.41 -7.99
N ASP A 320 -0.68 14.69 -7.43
CA ASP A 320 -1.99 14.69 -8.10
C ASP A 320 -2.23 13.39 -8.92
N ILE A 321 -1.86 12.23 -8.35
CA ILE A 321 -1.87 10.94 -9.07
C ILE A 321 -3.24 10.63 -9.67
N ILE A 322 -4.34 10.93 -8.97
CA ILE A 322 -5.70 10.69 -9.48
C ILE A 322 -5.98 11.46 -10.77
N LYS A 323 -5.62 12.75 -10.82
CA LYS A 323 -5.81 13.57 -12.04
C LYS A 323 -4.99 13.03 -13.20
N LYS A 324 -3.77 12.59 -12.92
CA LYS A 324 -2.87 12.01 -13.93
C LYS A 324 -3.38 10.66 -14.42
N LEU A 325 -3.94 9.83 -13.54
CA LEU A 325 -4.61 8.59 -13.92
C LEU A 325 -5.81 8.87 -14.83
N ILE A 326 -6.67 9.85 -14.50
CA ILE A 326 -7.82 10.23 -15.33
C ILE A 326 -7.35 10.74 -16.71
N SER A 327 -6.25 11.49 -16.77
CA SER A 327 -5.72 12.00 -18.04
C SER A 327 -5.06 10.94 -18.92
N ALA A 328 -4.66 9.81 -18.35
CA ALA A 328 -4.00 8.69 -19.04
C ALA A 328 -4.93 7.49 -19.31
N SER A 329 -6.20 7.54 -18.87
CA SER A 329 -7.22 6.48 -19.01
C SER A 329 -7.97 6.56 -20.39
#